data_9047f0b796cc92f1451ba261f1d3630a
#
_entry.id   9047f0b796cc92f1451ba261f1d3630a
#
_cell.length_a   1.000
_cell.length_b   1.000
_cell.length_c   1.000
_cell.angle_alpha   90.00
_cell.angle_beta   90.00
_cell.angle_gamma   90.00
#
_symmetry.space_group_name_H-M   'P 1'
#
loop_
_entity.id
_entity.type
_entity.pdbx_description
1 polymer ?
#
loop_
_entity_poly.entity_id
_entity_poly.type
_entity_poly.pdbx_seq_one_letter_code
_entity_poly.pdbx_strand_id
1 'polypeptide(L)'
;DCIMCVSELTRQTVIHKYYQDPRKVFTMHNAVSPLPKEIQEIVPRKNPKEKIVTFLGRITMQKGPEYFVEAAAMVLKRTRNIRFVMAGSGDMMNAMIRLAAERGIADRFHFPGFMKGKQVYEVLKASDVYIMPSVSEPFGISPLEAMQCSVPTIISKQSGCAEILDKCIKTDYWDIHAMADAIHSICTNQSLYEYLRDEGKKEVDGIVWEKVGLKVRALYDQVLKNYGK
;
A
#
# COMPACT_ATOMS: atom_id res chain seq x y z
N ASP A 1 9.54 -1.85 -31.39
CA ASP A 1 9.59 -2.20 -29.98
C ASP A 1 8.69 -1.28 -29.17
N CYS A 2 8.19 -1.75 -28.05
CA CYS A 2 7.42 -0.94 -27.11
C CYS A 2 7.94 -1.14 -25.68
N ILE A 3 7.63 -0.20 -24.80
CA ILE A 3 7.97 -0.22 -23.39
C ILE A 3 6.65 -0.26 -22.59
N MET A 4 6.52 -1.21 -21.68
CA MET A 4 5.39 -1.30 -20.76
C MET A 4 5.81 -0.82 -19.38
N CYS A 5 5.06 0.13 -18.83
CA CYS A 5 5.26 0.69 -17.50
C CYS A 5 4.09 0.31 -16.59
N VAL A 6 4.38 0.03 -15.32
CA VAL A 6 3.38 -0.44 -14.35
C VAL A 6 2.44 0.66 -13.83
N SER A 7 2.72 1.92 -14.18
CA SER A 7 1.91 3.09 -13.80
C SER A 7 2.18 4.26 -14.77
N GLU A 8 1.29 5.24 -14.78
CA GLU A 8 1.52 6.49 -15.49
C GLU A 8 2.67 7.28 -14.87
N LEU A 9 2.82 7.25 -13.55
CA LEU A 9 3.98 7.80 -12.83
C LEU A 9 5.31 7.26 -13.40
N THR A 10 5.40 5.95 -13.59
CA THR A 10 6.58 5.30 -14.18
C THR A 10 6.71 5.65 -15.67
N ARG A 11 5.58 5.69 -16.41
CA ARG A 11 5.56 6.06 -17.83
C ARG A 11 6.12 7.46 -18.02
N GLN A 12 5.68 8.45 -17.25
CA GLN A 12 6.19 9.82 -17.32
C GLN A 12 7.70 9.89 -16.99
N THR A 13 8.15 9.10 -16.01
CA THR A 13 9.59 8.99 -15.72
C THR A 13 10.38 8.46 -16.91
N VAL A 14 9.88 7.42 -17.59
CA VAL A 14 10.53 6.82 -18.77
C VAL A 14 10.58 7.82 -19.93
N ILE A 15 9.51 8.55 -20.18
CA ILE A 15 9.44 9.55 -21.23
C ILE A 15 10.40 10.73 -20.95
N HIS A 16 10.27 11.35 -19.78
CA HIS A 16 10.97 12.61 -19.50
C HIS A 16 12.41 12.44 -19.02
N LYS A 17 12.66 11.40 -18.19
CA LYS A 17 14.01 11.20 -17.64
C LYS A 17 14.91 10.36 -18.53
N TYR A 18 14.33 9.41 -19.28
CA TYR A 18 15.06 8.53 -20.19
C TYR A 18 14.83 8.86 -21.65
N TYR A 19 14.13 9.97 -21.94
CA TYR A 19 13.93 10.54 -23.28
C TYR A 19 13.34 9.53 -24.29
N GLN A 20 12.42 8.69 -23.85
CA GLN A 20 11.79 7.71 -24.72
C GLN A 20 10.61 8.34 -25.48
N ASP A 21 10.40 7.88 -26.73
CA ASP A 21 9.27 8.33 -27.56
C ASP A 21 7.94 7.97 -26.86
N PRO A 22 7.07 8.94 -26.51
CA PRO A 22 5.80 8.70 -25.83
C PRO A 22 4.88 7.71 -26.55
N ARG A 23 5.00 7.59 -27.90
CA ARG A 23 4.20 6.68 -28.73
C ARG A 23 4.60 5.21 -28.53
N LYS A 24 5.76 4.94 -27.95
CA LYS A 24 6.30 3.60 -27.69
C LYS A 24 6.15 3.18 -26.23
N VAL A 25 5.69 4.07 -25.33
CA VAL A 25 5.60 3.80 -23.89
C VAL A 25 4.15 3.71 -23.47
N PHE A 26 3.75 2.57 -22.92
CA PHE A 26 2.37 2.23 -22.58
C PHE A 26 2.24 1.91 -21.09
N THR A 27 1.14 2.33 -20.48
CA THR A 27 0.82 2.01 -19.08
C THR A 27 0.03 0.73 -18.99
N MET A 28 0.55 -0.24 -18.22
CA MET A 28 -0.08 -1.51 -17.89
C MET A 28 -0.03 -1.70 -16.38
N HIS A 29 -1.08 -1.27 -15.67
CA HIS A 29 -1.14 -1.40 -14.23
C HIS A 29 -1.09 -2.87 -13.80
N ASN A 30 -0.43 -3.13 -12.68
CA ASN A 30 -0.44 -4.45 -12.07
C ASN A 30 -1.83 -4.79 -11.52
N ALA A 31 -2.02 -6.05 -11.21
CA ALA A 31 -3.21 -6.58 -10.56
C ALA A 31 -2.83 -7.47 -9.38
N VAL A 32 -3.80 -8.07 -8.72
CA VAL A 32 -3.59 -9.06 -7.68
C VAL A 32 -4.20 -10.41 -8.08
N SER A 33 -3.60 -11.48 -7.58
CA SER A 33 -4.20 -12.81 -7.68
C SER A 33 -5.25 -13.00 -6.60
N PRO A 34 -6.30 -13.79 -6.84
CA PRO A 34 -7.25 -14.14 -5.79
C PRO A 34 -6.54 -14.77 -4.59
N LEU A 35 -7.02 -14.46 -3.39
CA LEU A 35 -6.46 -15.03 -2.17
C LEU A 35 -6.63 -16.55 -2.16
N PRO A 36 -5.56 -17.33 -1.89
CA PRO A 36 -5.65 -18.79 -1.69
C PRO A 36 -6.66 -19.14 -0.60
N LYS A 37 -7.32 -20.29 -0.71
CA LYS A 37 -8.32 -20.75 0.29
C LYS A 37 -7.78 -20.76 1.72
N GLU A 38 -6.58 -21.27 1.90
CA GLU A 38 -5.89 -21.29 3.20
C GLU A 38 -5.70 -19.89 3.82
N ILE A 39 -5.58 -18.86 2.98
CA ILE A 39 -5.50 -17.46 3.43
C ILE A 39 -6.91 -16.94 3.75
N GLN A 40 -7.92 -17.31 2.97
CA GLN A 40 -9.31 -16.90 3.25
C GLN A 40 -9.79 -17.40 4.62
N GLU A 41 -9.39 -18.62 5.01
CA GLU A 41 -9.75 -19.29 6.27
C GLU A 41 -9.03 -18.74 7.50
N ILE A 42 -8.02 -17.87 7.35
CA ILE A 42 -7.36 -17.24 8.50
C ILE A 42 -8.36 -16.38 9.26
N VAL A 43 -8.63 -16.75 10.51
CA VAL A 43 -9.40 -15.95 11.46
C VAL A 43 -8.43 -15.15 12.33
N PRO A 44 -8.35 -13.82 12.18
CA PRO A 44 -7.44 -13.03 12.98
C PRO A 44 -7.90 -12.94 14.43
N ARG A 45 -6.95 -13.00 15.35
CA ARG A 45 -7.20 -12.67 16.76
C ARG A 45 -7.14 -11.15 16.92
N LYS A 46 -8.29 -10.49 16.90
CA LYS A 46 -8.39 -9.04 17.15
C LYS A 46 -8.74 -8.77 18.62
N ASN A 47 -8.05 -7.83 19.23
CA ASN A 47 -8.44 -7.28 20.51
C ASN A 47 -9.48 -6.16 20.25
N PRO A 48 -10.73 -6.29 20.72
CA PRO A 48 -11.74 -5.27 20.43
C PRO A 48 -11.45 -3.91 21.10
N LYS A 49 -10.53 -3.89 22.07
CA LYS A 49 -10.15 -2.67 22.79
C LYS A 49 -8.97 -1.92 22.14
N GLU A 50 -8.27 -2.52 21.20
CA GLU A 50 -7.11 -1.91 20.55
C GLU A 50 -7.24 -2.06 19.03
N LYS A 51 -6.91 -0.98 18.29
CA LYS A 51 -6.80 -0.98 16.84
C LYS A 51 -5.36 -1.21 16.42
N ILE A 52 -5.15 -1.88 15.30
CA ILE A 52 -3.82 -2.17 14.74
C ILE A 52 -3.66 -1.42 13.41
N VAL A 53 -2.66 -0.55 13.36
CA VAL A 53 -2.26 0.16 12.14
C VAL A 53 -0.94 -0.41 11.64
N THR A 54 -0.91 -0.90 10.41
CA THR A 54 0.22 -1.66 9.87
C THR A 54 0.86 -0.99 8.67
N PHE A 55 2.18 -0.82 8.76
CA PHE A 55 3.09 -0.61 7.63
C PHE A 55 3.70 -1.97 7.28
N LEU A 56 3.68 -2.34 6.00
CA LEU A 56 4.28 -3.57 5.50
C LEU A 56 5.14 -3.29 4.27
N GLY A 57 6.43 -3.62 4.32
CA GLY A 57 7.33 -3.46 3.19
C GLY A 57 8.79 -3.35 3.58
N ARG A 58 9.63 -3.00 2.62
CA ARG A 58 11.05 -2.70 2.91
C ARG A 58 11.14 -1.44 3.78
N ILE A 59 11.96 -1.49 4.82
CA ILE A 59 12.15 -0.35 5.72
C ILE A 59 13.34 0.46 5.21
N THR A 60 13.08 1.24 4.16
CA THR A 60 14.05 2.06 3.40
C THR A 60 13.45 3.44 3.16
N MET A 61 14.29 4.44 2.85
CA MET A 61 13.86 5.82 2.56
C MET A 61 12.76 5.89 1.50
N GLN A 62 12.82 5.04 0.46
CA GLN A 62 11.80 4.99 -0.59
C GLN A 62 10.38 4.71 -0.05
N LYS A 63 10.27 3.91 1.03
CA LYS A 63 8.99 3.51 1.60
C LYS A 63 8.48 4.46 2.68
N GLY A 64 9.29 5.47 3.07
CA GLY A 64 8.91 6.53 4.01
C GLY A 64 8.54 6.05 5.41
N PRO A 65 9.31 5.13 6.04
CA PRO A 65 8.96 4.60 7.35
C PRO A 65 8.98 5.67 8.45
N GLU A 66 9.80 6.71 8.30
CA GLU A 66 9.85 7.86 9.23
C GLU A 66 8.53 8.62 9.27
N TYR A 67 7.86 8.82 8.14
CA TYR A 67 6.55 9.49 8.10
C TYR A 67 5.48 8.68 8.85
N PHE A 68 5.58 7.34 8.79
CA PHE A 68 4.70 6.47 9.55
C PHE A 68 4.91 6.63 11.07
N VAL A 69 6.16 6.66 11.54
CA VAL A 69 6.47 6.84 12.96
C VAL A 69 6.02 8.21 13.46
N GLU A 70 6.26 9.27 12.68
CA GLU A 70 5.83 10.63 13.04
C GLU A 70 4.30 10.76 13.07
N ALA A 71 3.60 10.20 12.10
CA ALA A 71 2.13 10.16 12.10
C ALA A 71 1.60 9.37 13.31
N ALA A 72 2.21 8.24 13.65
CA ALA A 72 1.86 7.47 14.83
C ALA A 72 2.03 8.28 16.13
N ALA A 73 3.11 9.04 16.25
CA ALA A 73 3.34 9.91 17.41
C ALA A 73 2.23 10.97 17.56
N MET A 74 1.75 11.52 16.44
CA MET A 74 0.64 12.48 16.46
C MET A 74 -0.70 11.83 16.84
N VAL A 75 -0.97 10.64 16.31
CA VAL A 75 -2.18 9.87 16.63
C VAL A 75 -2.21 9.53 18.12
N LEU A 76 -1.10 9.07 18.69
CA LEU A 76 -1.01 8.65 20.10
C LEU A 76 -1.13 9.80 21.11
N LYS A 77 -0.98 11.06 20.68
CA LYS A 77 -1.35 12.24 21.48
C LYS A 77 -2.86 12.39 21.66
N ARG A 78 -3.66 11.86 20.72
CA ARG A 78 -5.13 11.97 20.70
C ARG A 78 -5.81 10.72 21.29
N THR A 79 -5.24 9.54 21.03
CA THR A 79 -5.78 8.26 21.50
C THR A 79 -4.68 7.23 21.73
N ARG A 80 -4.80 6.46 22.82
CA ARG A 80 -3.82 5.41 23.13
C ARG A 80 -4.29 3.99 22.83
N ASN A 81 -5.48 3.83 22.28
CA ASN A 81 -6.05 2.52 21.95
C ASN A 81 -5.61 2.00 20.58
N ILE A 82 -4.44 2.44 20.11
CA ILE A 82 -3.87 2.04 18.82
C ILE A 82 -2.47 1.47 19.03
N ARG A 83 -2.19 0.35 18.37
CA ARG A 83 -0.86 -0.22 18.19
C ARG A 83 -0.42 -0.06 16.76
N PHE A 84 0.87 0.10 16.59
CA PHE A 84 1.50 0.25 15.29
C PHE A 84 2.39 -0.95 15.03
N VAL A 85 2.27 -1.52 13.84
CA VAL A 85 3.11 -2.64 13.38
C VAL A 85 3.93 -2.16 12.19
N MET A 86 5.25 -2.25 12.28
CA MET A 86 6.16 -2.01 11.17
C MET A 86 6.79 -3.33 10.76
N ALA A 87 6.15 -4.01 9.80
CA ALA A 87 6.55 -5.32 9.31
C ALA A 87 7.45 -5.20 8.08
N GLY A 88 8.61 -5.82 8.13
CA GLY A 88 9.59 -5.82 7.06
C GLY A 88 11.03 -5.78 7.58
N SER A 89 11.94 -5.54 6.66
CA SER A 89 13.38 -5.34 6.95
C SER A 89 13.96 -4.26 6.04
N GLY A 90 15.07 -3.67 6.43
CA GLY A 90 15.76 -2.66 5.66
C GLY A 90 16.79 -1.92 6.51
N ASP A 91 17.56 -1.07 5.84
CA ASP A 91 18.64 -0.28 6.41
C ASP A 91 18.17 0.75 7.46
N MET A 92 16.91 1.19 7.37
CA MET A 92 16.34 2.14 8.32
C MET A 92 15.70 1.48 9.58
N MET A 93 15.66 0.14 9.70
CA MET A 93 14.98 -0.52 10.84
C MET A 93 15.46 0.02 12.19
N ASN A 94 16.78 0.03 12.44
CA ASN A 94 17.34 0.50 13.72
C ASN A 94 17.06 2.01 13.95
N ALA A 95 17.02 2.80 12.89
CA ALA A 95 16.67 4.22 12.98
C ALA A 95 15.19 4.40 13.38
N MET A 96 14.28 3.58 12.84
CA MET A 96 12.85 3.65 13.19
C MET A 96 12.58 3.22 14.63
N ILE A 97 13.27 2.18 15.12
CA ILE A 97 13.18 1.77 16.54
C ILE A 97 13.63 2.92 17.45
N ARG A 98 14.75 3.56 17.13
CA ARG A 98 15.25 4.73 17.89
C ARG A 98 14.27 5.90 17.81
N LEU A 99 13.76 6.22 16.64
CA LEU A 99 12.79 7.31 16.45
C LEU A 99 11.52 7.08 17.28
N ALA A 100 10.99 5.86 17.30
CA ALA A 100 9.84 5.51 18.13
C ALA A 100 10.13 5.70 19.63
N ALA A 101 11.34 5.38 20.09
CA ALA A 101 11.78 5.61 21.46
C ALA A 101 11.93 7.11 21.78
N GLU A 102 12.55 7.88 20.89
CA GLU A 102 12.70 9.34 21.00
C GLU A 102 11.35 10.07 21.06
N ARG A 103 10.35 9.56 20.34
CA ARG A 103 8.97 10.09 20.38
C ARG A 103 8.17 9.59 21.59
N GLY A 104 8.75 8.70 22.42
CA GLY A 104 8.09 8.15 23.63
C GLY A 104 6.92 7.21 23.32
N ILE A 105 6.98 6.51 22.18
CA ILE A 105 5.90 5.63 21.71
C ILE A 105 6.36 4.20 21.42
N ALA A 106 7.56 3.82 21.82
CA ALA A 106 8.12 2.49 21.55
C ALA A 106 7.24 1.36 22.13
N ASP A 107 6.57 1.59 23.26
CA ASP A 107 5.61 0.65 23.88
C ASP A 107 4.36 0.38 23.02
N ARG A 108 4.11 1.21 22.03
CA ARG A 108 2.99 1.10 21.09
C ARG A 108 3.38 0.55 19.72
N PHE A 109 4.67 0.34 19.49
CA PHE A 109 5.19 -0.25 18.25
C PHE A 109 5.55 -1.72 18.42
N HIS A 110 5.28 -2.49 17.36
CA HIS A 110 5.75 -3.85 17.17
C HIS A 110 6.54 -3.95 15.88
N PHE A 111 7.74 -4.50 15.93
CA PHE A 111 8.66 -4.68 14.80
C PHE A 111 8.90 -6.19 14.60
N PRO A 112 8.01 -6.91 13.90
CA PRO A 112 8.12 -8.36 13.76
C PRO A 112 9.26 -8.81 12.84
N GLY A 113 9.91 -7.89 12.13
CA GLY A 113 10.94 -8.20 11.15
C GLY A 113 10.36 -8.60 9.79
N PHE A 114 11.18 -9.28 8.98
CA PHE A 114 10.81 -9.72 7.63
C PHE A 114 9.76 -10.82 7.68
N MET A 115 8.74 -10.69 6.83
CA MET A 115 7.64 -11.64 6.71
C MET A 115 7.50 -12.15 5.27
N LYS A 116 7.04 -13.40 5.10
CA LYS A 116 6.81 -14.00 3.80
C LYS A 116 5.61 -14.93 3.78
N GLY A 117 5.03 -15.09 2.59
CA GLY A 117 3.93 -16.04 2.37
C GLY A 117 2.75 -15.77 3.31
N LYS A 118 2.30 -16.81 4.00
CA LYS A 118 1.14 -16.75 4.90
C LYS A 118 1.25 -15.68 6.01
N GLN A 119 2.45 -15.45 6.54
CA GLN A 119 2.69 -14.47 7.61
C GLN A 119 2.28 -13.04 7.22
N VAL A 120 2.48 -12.67 5.94
CA VAL A 120 2.05 -11.37 5.40
C VAL A 120 0.54 -11.20 5.57
N TYR A 121 -0.22 -12.20 5.17
CA TYR A 121 -1.68 -12.17 5.25
C TYR A 121 -2.21 -12.28 6.68
N GLU A 122 -1.51 -13.00 7.56
CA GLU A 122 -1.84 -13.05 9.00
C GLU A 122 -1.77 -11.66 9.63
N VAL A 123 -0.70 -10.90 9.31
CA VAL A 123 -0.55 -9.52 9.78
C VAL A 123 -1.60 -8.60 9.15
N LEU A 124 -1.81 -8.68 7.83
CA LEU A 124 -2.81 -7.85 7.16
C LEU A 124 -4.20 -8.11 7.75
N LYS A 125 -4.63 -9.38 7.87
CA LYS A 125 -5.94 -9.70 8.46
C LYS A 125 -6.09 -9.31 9.93
N ALA A 126 -5.00 -9.25 10.67
CA ALA A 126 -5.02 -8.75 12.05
C ALA A 126 -5.10 -7.21 12.12
N SER A 127 -4.82 -6.51 11.02
CA SER A 127 -4.79 -5.05 10.96
C SER A 127 -6.20 -4.45 10.85
N ASP A 128 -6.38 -3.27 11.41
CA ASP A 128 -7.56 -2.44 11.22
C ASP A 128 -7.33 -1.36 10.16
N VAL A 129 -6.09 -0.92 9.97
CA VAL A 129 -5.68 0.03 8.94
C VAL A 129 -4.34 -0.40 8.37
N TYR A 130 -4.21 -0.35 7.07
CA TYR A 130 -2.94 -0.48 6.36
C TYR A 130 -2.48 0.90 5.87
N ILE A 131 -1.17 1.16 5.93
CA ILE A 131 -0.60 2.42 5.46
C ILE A 131 0.66 2.20 4.63
N MET A 132 0.75 2.91 3.49
CA MET A 132 1.92 2.94 2.62
C MET A 132 2.32 4.40 2.32
N PRO A 133 3.18 5.02 3.15
CA PRO A 133 3.61 6.41 3.01
C PRO A 133 4.81 6.55 2.08
N SER A 134 4.85 5.81 0.98
CA SER A 134 6.01 5.74 0.10
C SER A 134 6.32 7.09 -0.55
N VAL A 135 7.59 7.48 -0.53
CA VAL A 135 8.11 8.69 -1.18
C VAL A 135 8.02 8.56 -2.71
N SER A 136 8.28 7.37 -3.22
CA SER A 136 8.16 7.03 -4.63
C SER A 136 7.90 5.53 -4.78
N GLU A 137 6.76 5.17 -5.31
CA GLU A 137 6.37 3.78 -5.49
C GLU A 137 5.94 3.55 -6.93
N PRO A 138 6.68 2.75 -7.71
CA PRO A 138 6.32 2.49 -9.12
C PRO A 138 4.90 1.98 -9.31
N PHE A 139 4.43 1.11 -8.41
CA PHE A 139 3.03 0.68 -8.38
C PHE A 139 2.54 0.50 -6.93
N GLY A 140 3.03 -0.51 -6.20
CA GLY A 140 2.60 -0.87 -4.85
C GLY A 140 1.49 -1.94 -4.87
N ILE A 141 1.88 -3.22 -4.73
CA ILE A 141 0.91 -4.33 -4.68
C ILE A 141 0.33 -4.49 -3.27
N SER A 142 1.11 -4.22 -2.24
CA SER A 142 0.69 -4.42 -0.84
C SER A 142 -0.58 -3.67 -0.40
N PRO A 143 -0.91 -2.47 -0.91
CA PRO A 143 -2.23 -1.87 -0.67
C PRO A 143 -3.38 -2.72 -1.21
N LEU A 144 -3.22 -3.30 -2.40
CA LEU A 144 -4.23 -4.16 -3.00
C LEU A 144 -4.41 -5.45 -2.18
N GLU A 145 -3.30 -6.04 -1.70
CA GLU A 145 -3.33 -7.22 -0.81
C GLU A 145 -4.02 -6.90 0.53
N ALA A 146 -3.81 -5.70 1.08
CA ALA A 146 -4.49 -5.25 2.28
C ALA A 146 -6.01 -5.11 2.04
N MET A 147 -6.41 -4.49 0.93
CA MET A 147 -7.82 -4.35 0.55
C MET A 147 -8.48 -5.71 0.28
N GLN A 148 -7.77 -6.68 -0.32
CA GLN A 148 -8.25 -8.06 -0.44
C GLN A 148 -8.51 -8.72 0.92
N CYS A 149 -7.73 -8.35 1.94
CA CYS A 149 -7.94 -8.77 3.32
C CYS A 149 -9.03 -7.96 4.05
N SER A 150 -9.78 -7.12 3.35
CA SER A 150 -10.80 -6.23 3.92
C SER A 150 -10.21 -5.26 4.95
N VAL A 151 -9.06 -4.68 4.66
CA VAL A 151 -8.36 -3.71 5.52
C VAL A 151 -8.43 -2.33 4.87
N PRO A 152 -9.06 -1.32 5.53
CA PRO A 152 -9.00 0.07 5.12
C PRO A 152 -7.56 0.53 4.89
N THR A 153 -7.34 1.24 3.79
CA THR A 153 -5.99 1.50 3.30
C THR A 153 -5.74 3.00 3.13
N ILE A 154 -4.57 3.46 3.58
CA ILE A 154 -4.04 4.80 3.37
C ILE A 154 -2.79 4.68 2.50
N ILE A 155 -2.71 5.42 1.41
CA ILE A 155 -1.58 5.39 0.49
C ILE A 155 -1.05 6.78 0.18
N SER A 156 0.23 6.86 -0.19
CA SER A 156 0.75 8.10 -0.74
C SER A 156 0.25 8.32 -2.16
N LYS A 157 -0.03 9.58 -2.52
CA LYS A 157 -0.34 9.98 -3.90
C LYS A 157 0.80 9.72 -4.87
N GLN A 158 2.04 9.59 -4.35
CA GLN A 158 3.26 9.32 -5.09
C GLN A 158 3.49 7.82 -5.33
N SER A 159 2.39 7.07 -5.47
CA SER A 159 2.40 5.64 -5.78
C SER A 159 1.54 5.32 -6.99
N GLY A 160 1.99 4.40 -7.84
CA GLY A 160 1.28 4.04 -9.06
C GLY A 160 -0.09 3.39 -8.80
N CYS A 161 -0.28 2.70 -7.68
CA CYS A 161 -1.60 2.16 -7.33
C CYS A 161 -2.62 3.26 -6.99
N ALA A 162 -2.18 4.48 -6.63
CA ALA A 162 -3.07 5.62 -6.41
C ALA A 162 -3.82 6.05 -7.69
N GLU A 163 -3.33 5.64 -8.86
CA GLU A 163 -3.97 5.92 -10.15
C GLU A 163 -5.26 5.11 -10.37
N ILE A 164 -5.39 3.96 -9.70
CA ILE A 164 -6.46 2.99 -9.94
C ILE A 164 -7.31 2.66 -8.70
N LEU A 165 -6.88 3.08 -7.51
CA LEU A 165 -7.61 2.85 -6.26
C LEU A 165 -8.34 4.12 -5.85
N ASP A 166 -9.67 4.08 -5.74
CA ASP A 166 -10.51 5.20 -5.30
C ASP A 166 -11.14 4.97 -3.92
N LYS A 167 -11.19 3.71 -3.47
CA LYS A 167 -11.78 3.33 -2.16
C LYS A 167 -10.73 3.22 -1.07
N CYS A 168 -9.78 4.16 -1.07
CA CYS A 168 -8.74 4.32 -0.05
C CYS A 168 -8.54 5.81 0.25
N ILE A 169 -7.84 6.13 1.33
CA ILE A 169 -7.45 7.52 1.59
C ILE A 169 -6.08 7.78 0.96
N LYS A 170 -5.97 8.86 0.19
CA LYS A 170 -4.73 9.28 -0.48
C LYS A 170 -4.18 10.54 0.20
N THR A 171 -2.95 10.49 0.71
CA THR A 171 -2.24 11.62 1.31
C THR A 171 -0.93 11.89 0.56
N ASP A 172 -0.39 13.09 0.67
CA ASP A 172 1.00 13.29 0.28
C ASP A 172 1.91 12.66 1.35
N TYR A 173 3.03 12.01 0.95
CA TYR A 173 3.89 11.28 1.89
C TYR A 173 4.50 12.18 2.96
N TRP A 174 4.71 13.46 2.66
CA TRP A 174 5.26 14.46 3.59
C TRP A 174 4.21 15.09 4.51
N ASP A 175 2.91 14.93 4.20
CA ASP A 175 1.83 15.50 5.01
C ASP A 175 1.47 14.56 6.17
N ILE A 176 2.32 14.64 7.21
CA ILE A 176 2.18 13.84 8.43
C ILE A 176 0.85 14.15 9.15
N HIS A 177 0.35 15.39 9.06
CA HIS A 177 -0.91 15.79 9.67
C HIS A 177 -2.09 15.10 9.00
N ALA A 178 -2.19 15.17 7.67
CA ALA A 178 -3.24 14.49 6.91
C ALA A 178 -3.20 12.96 7.13
N MET A 179 -2.00 12.39 7.22
CA MET A 179 -1.80 10.97 7.49
C MET A 179 -2.28 10.58 8.90
N ALA A 180 -1.95 11.37 9.91
CA ALA A 180 -2.41 11.15 11.29
C ALA A 180 -3.92 11.32 11.41
N ASP A 181 -4.51 12.31 10.74
CA ASP A 181 -5.94 12.54 10.71
C ASP A 181 -6.69 11.38 10.02
N ALA A 182 -6.15 10.86 8.92
CA ALA A 182 -6.70 9.70 8.23
C ALA A 182 -6.69 8.45 9.13
N ILE A 183 -5.56 8.15 9.77
CA ILE A 183 -5.44 7.03 10.73
C ILE A 183 -6.47 7.19 11.85
N HIS A 184 -6.50 8.36 12.50
CA HIS A 184 -7.40 8.64 13.61
C HIS A 184 -8.86 8.49 13.19
N SER A 185 -9.23 9.05 12.03
CA SER A 185 -10.61 9.01 11.52
C SER A 185 -11.08 7.59 11.24
N ILE A 186 -10.26 6.76 10.58
CA ILE A 186 -10.61 5.36 10.32
C ILE A 186 -10.74 4.59 11.63
N CYS A 187 -9.85 4.82 12.60
CA CYS A 187 -9.86 4.10 13.88
C CYS A 187 -11.01 4.49 14.80
N THR A 188 -11.58 5.70 14.67
CA THR A 188 -12.61 6.24 15.58
C THR A 188 -13.99 6.38 14.97
N ASN A 189 -14.11 6.40 13.64
CA ASN A 189 -15.37 6.48 12.92
C ASN A 189 -15.75 5.14 12.31
N GLN A 190 -16.67 4.43 12.92
CA GLN A 190 -17.09 3.10 12.50
C GLN A 190 -17.69 3.09 11.09
N SER A 191 -18.48 4.08 10.72
CA SER A 191 -19.09 4.16 9.37
C SER A 191 -18.03 4.34 8.27
N LEU A 192 -17.02 5.18 8.53
CA LEU A 192 -15.90 5.36 7.60
C LEU A 192 -15.08 4.06 7.47
N TYR A 193 -14.80 3.40 8.60
CA TYR A 193 -14.10 2.12 8.62
C TYR A 193 -14.83 1.08 7.76
N GLU A 194 -16.13 0.90 7.99
CA GLU A 194 -16.96 -0.08 7.27
C GLU A 194 -17.04 0.24 5.78
N TYR A 195 -17.24 1.51 5.44
CA TYR A 195 -17.27 1.95 4.05
C TYR A 195 -15.96 1.61 3.31
N LEU A 196 -14.81 1.99 3.87
CA LEU A 196 -13.51 1.75 3.24
C LEU A 196 -13.18 0.24 3.20
N ARG A 197 -13.55 -0.52 4.22
CA ARG A 197 -13.40 -1.98 4.26
C ARG A 197 -14.17 -2.66 3.12
N ASP A 198 -15.47 -2.34 3.01
CA ASP A 198 -16.38 -3.08 2.14
C ASP A 198 -16.25 -2.62 0.68
N GLU A 199 -16.21 -1.32 0.45
CA GLU A 199 -16.04 -0.78 -0.90
C GLU A 199 -14.62 -0.99 -1.43
N GLY A 200 -13.61 -0.90 -0.57
CA GLY A 200 -12.22 -1.23 -0.95
C GLY A 200 -12.08 -2.69 -1.37
N LYS A 201 -12.70 -3.62 -0.63
CA LYS A 201 -12.70 -5.04 -1.00
C LYS A 201 -13.38 -5.28 -2.36
N LYS A 202 -14.53 -4.66 -2.61
CA LYS A 202 -15.23 -4.76 -3.91
C LYS A 202 -14.39 -4.20 -5.05
N GLU A 203 -13.75 -3.06 -4.84
CA GLU A 203 -12.90 -2.42 -5.85
C GLU A 203 -11.74 -3.32 -6.24
N VAL A 204 -10.98 -3.83 -5.27
CA VAL A 204 -9.79 -4.64 -5.54
C VAL A 204 -10.12 -6.00 -6.16
N ASP A 205 -11.27 -6.60 -5.85
CA ASP A 205 -11.72 -7.84 -6.47
C ASP A 205 -11.98 -7.70 -7.98
N GLY A 206 -12.14 -6.47 -8.46
CA GLY A 206 -12.24 -6.13 -9.88
C GLY A 206 -10.89 -5.96 -10.60
N ILE A 207 -9.77 -5.88 -9.86
CA ILE A 207 -8.42 -5.64 -10.38
C ILE A 207 -7.69 -6.98 -10.50
N VAL A 208 -7.91 -7.68 -11.62
CA VAL A 208 -7.46 -9.05 -11.83
C VAL A 208 -6.51 -9.17 -13.02
N TRP A 209 -5.57 -10.13 -12.94
CA TRP A 209 -4.54 -10.35 -13.95
C TRP A 209 -5.10 -10.71 -15.33
N GLU A 210 -6.26 -11.35 -15.40
CA GLU A 210 -6.93 -11.69 -16.67
C GLU A 210 -7.20 -10.43 -17.51
N LYS A 211 -7.67 -9.36 -16.89
CA LYS A 211 -7.91 -8.08 -17.57
C LYS A 211 -6.62 -7.43 -18.06
N VAL A 212 -5.56 -7.52 -17.27
CA VAL A 212 -4.22 -7.00 -17.64
C VAL A 212 -3.65 -7.82 -18.79
N GLY A 213 -3.74 -9.15 -18.72
CA GLY A 213 -3.28 -10.06 -19.77
C GLY A 213 -3.94 -9.77 -21.13
N LEU A 214 -5.24 -9.47 -21.16
CA LEU A 214 -5.94 -9.09 -22.39
C LEU A 214 -5.39 -7.77 -22.98
N LYS A 215 -5.11 -6.77 -22.13
CA LYS A 215 -4.49 -5.50 -22.57
C LYS A 215 -3.09 -5.72 -23.14
N VAL A 216 -2.27 -6.53 -22.48
CA VAL A 216 -0.92 -6.87 -22.91
C VAL A 216 -0.95 -7.58 -24.27
N ARG A 217 -1.85 -8.57 -24.43
CA ARG A 217 -2.04 -9.27 -25.70
C ARG A 217 -2.45 -8.32 -26.82
N ALA A 218 -3.41 -7.44 -26.58
CA ALA A 218 -3.83 -6.45 -27.57
C ALA A 218 -2.69 -5.52 -28.00
N LEU A 219 -1.82 -5.13 -27.07
CA LEU A 219 -0.61 -4.35 -27.38
C LEU A 219 0.37 -5.15 -28.24
N TYR A 220 0.59 -6.44 -27.96
CA TYR A 220 1.44 -7.29 -28.80
C TYR A 220 0.89 -7.41 -30.22
N ASP A 221 -0.41 -7.64 -30.38
CA ASP A 221 -1.07 -7.71 -31.69
C ASP A 221 -0.92 -6.39 -32.47
N GLN A 222 -1.03 -5.24 -31.78
CA GLN A 222 -0.83 -3.92 -32.39
C GLN A 222 0.64 -3.73 -32.87
N VAL A 223 1.61 -4.09 -32.02
CA VAL A 223 3.03 -3.96 -32.33
C VAL A 223 3.38 -4.86 -33.53
N LEU A 224 2.96 -6.14 -33.52
CA LEU A 224 3.23 -7.09 -34.60
C LEU A 224 2.66 -6.63 -35.96
N LYS A 225 1.44 -6.07 -35.97
CA LYS A 225 0.85 -5.50 -37.19
C LYS A 225 1.66 -4.36 -37.77
N ASN A 226 2.32 -3.57 -36.92
CA ASN A 226 3.16 -2.46 -37.35
C ASN A 226 4.53 -2.90 -37.86
N TYR A 227 5.02 -4.09 -37.47
CA TYR A 227 6.27 -4.67 -37.96
C TYR A 227 6.09 -5.50 -39.24
N GLY A 228 4.87 -5.92 -39.57
CA GLY A 228 4.56 -6.68 -40.77
C GLY A 228 4.28 -5.82 -42.00
N LYS A 229 4.52 -4.51 -41.91
CA LYS A 229 4.49 -3.54 -43.00
C LYS A 229 5.88 -2.98 -43.22
#